data_c6da7c04365e2a603441ae06298c8579
#
_entry.id   c6da7c04365e2a603441ae06298c8579
#
_cell.length_a   1.000
_cell.length_b   1.000
_cell.length_c   1.000
_cell.angle_alpha   90.00
_cell.angle_beta   90.00
_cell.angle_gamma   90.00
#
_symmetry.space_group_name_H-M   'P 1'
#
loop_
_entity.id
_entity.type
_entity.pdbx_description
1 polymer ?
#
loop_
_entity_poly.entity_id
_entity_poly.type
_entity_poly.pdbx_seq_one_letter_code
_entity_poly.pdbx_strand_id
1 'polypeptide(L)'
;MKMAIVGGGWAGLSAALTAVRLGHQVRLFESASILGGRARSAHAPTLQTHIDNGQHILLGAYTATLELMTDLGLDPAQQFTHVPLSVSSADGTVRMRAMPALPAPLHIAAGLLTAKGLSWKEKRAAVQAMTTLRRNDWKAPRGATVGEWLALTLQPPRLRSLLWVPLCIATMNTPADQACAQLFAHVLRDSLGASERSASDMLIPRTTLSELWPNRVEDLARSGTISQHSRGSSSASVGRLEIHRSTTIRQLRYSGSAPSIQTQNQDSAVTPGDAQQLTLDSCTETYDGVLLCGNTPSTARLLSTLPPHPGSEHFLETLQAFQHAPIATLTVELENAFALPSPMLLLHEDRRRGHFGQWLFQGQDPGKNLLHVVVSDADALLQWERAAAIAGVTAQLREQLSVAGRTMPAVRRHALIVEKRATFLAVPGLERPGNRTPWPGVWVAGDWTDTGYPAVLEGAVRSGRDAALAIHASFSGASSAS
;
A
#
# COMPACT_ATOMS: atom_id res chain seq x y z
N MET A 1 15.70 6.79 23.95
CA MET A 1 14.30 6.87 24.40
C MET A 1 13.59 5.55 24.18
N LYS A 2 12.48 5.32 24.90
CA LYS A 2 11.66 4.14 24.79
C LYS A 2 10.38 4.47 23.99
N MET A 3 10.19 3.80 22.85
CA MET A 3 9.05 4.04 21.93
C MET A 3 8.13 2.83 21.89
N ALA A 4 6.82 3.09 21.87
CA ALA A 4 5.83 2.10 21.47
C ALA A 4 5.34 2.39 20.07
N ILE A 5 5.27 1.35 19.22
CA ILE A 5 4.67 1.41 17.88
C ILE A 5 3.48 0.45 17.86
N VAL A 6 2.30 0.96 17.51
CA VAL A 6 1.05 0.18 17.46
C VAL A 6 0.65 -0.03 16.01
N GLY A 7 0.81 -1.27 15.53
CA GLY A 7 0.55 -1.69 14.16
C GLY A 7 1.82 -2.14 13.44
N GLY A 8 1.89 -3.42 13.07
CA GLY A 8 3.00 -4.07 12.36
C GLY A 8 2.83 -4.11 10.84
N GLY A 9 2.13 -3.11 10.27
CA GLY A 9 2.07 -2.88 8.83
C GLY A 9 3.35 -2.24 8.29
N TRP A 10 3.43 -2.00 7.00
CA TRP A 10 4.63 -1.43 6.35
C TRP A 10 5.05 -0.09 6.94
N ALA A 11 4.11 0.77 7.34
CA ALA A 11 4.43 2.02 8.04
C ALA A 11 5.08 1.79 9.41
N GLY A 12 4.50 0.91 10.23
CA GLY A 12 5.03 0.62 11.57
C GLY A 12 6.38 -0.08 11.53
N LEU A 13 6.58 -1.02 10.60
CA LEU A 13 7.86 -1.70 10.41
C LEU A 13 8.95 -0.73 9.93
N SER A 14 8.63 0.16 8.98
CA SER A 14 9.53 1.23 8.51
C SER A 14 9.92 2.17 9.65
N ALA A 15 8.94 2.58 10.46
CA ALA A 15 9.18 3.43 11.63
C ALA A 15 10.07 2.72 12.67
N ALA A 16 9.80 1.45 12.96
CA ALA A 16 10.57 0.66 13.91
C ALA A 16 12.04 0.54 13.51
N LEU A 17 12.30 0.22 12.24
CA LEU A 17 13.66 0.14 11.70
C LEU A 17 14.38 1.48 11.78
N THR A 18 13.70 2.56 11.41
CA THR A 18 14.26 3.92 11.46
C THR A 18 14.58 4.31 12.91
N ALA A 19 13.66 4.08 13.84
CA ALA A 19 13.84 4.43 15.25
C ALA A 19 14.98 3.63 15.90
N VAL A 20 15.10 2.33 15.60
CA VAL A 20 16.19 1.50 16.11
C VAL A 20 17.55 1.98 15.59
N ARG A 21 17.65 2.35 14.33
CA ARG A 21 18.89 2.93 13.74
C ARG A 21 19.29 4.26 14.38
N LEU A 22 18.29 5.00 14.86
CA LEU A 22 18.51 6.24 15.65
C LEU A 22 18.85 5.97 17.12
N GLY A 23 19.02 4.71 17.54
CA GLY A 23 19.42 4.32 18.88
C GLY A 23 18.27 4.19 19.89
N HIS A 24 17.02 4.12 19.43
CA HIS A 24 15.86 4.01 20.31
C HIS A 24 15.55 2.56 20.71
N GLN A 25 14.95 2.39 21.91
CA GLN A 25 14.36 1.13 22.37
C GLN A 25 12.92 1.09 21.87
N VAL A 26 12.60 0.16 20.98
CA VAL A 26 11.31 0.09 20.29
C VAL A 26 10.57 -1.17 20.67
N ARG A 27 9.31 -1.02 21.09
CA ARG A 27 8.35 -2.13 21.18
C ARG A 27 7.25 -1.94 20.14
N LEU A 28 7.13 -2.93 19.27
CA LEU A 28 6.10 -2.96 18.23
C LEU A 28 5.02 -3.96 18.63
N PHE A 29 3.77 -3.50 18.63
CA PHE A 29 2.59 -4.29 18.95
C PHE A 29 1.74 -4.49 17.69
N GLU A 30 1.45 -5.75 17.36
CA GLU A 30 0.61 -6.13 16.23
C GLU A 30 -0.51 -7.06 16.70
N SER A 31 -1.76 -6.70 16.34
CA SER A 31 -2.95 -7.49 16.71
C SER A 31 -3.04 -8.82 15.97
N ALA A 32 -2.52 -8.89 14.76
CA ALA A 32 -2.48 -10.13 13.99
C ALA A 32 -1.28 -11.01 14.39
N SER A 33 -1.35 -12.28 14.04
CA SER A 33 -0.26 -13.24 14.19
C SER A 33 0.84 -13.08 13.13
N ILE A 34 0.61 -12.26 12.09
CA ILE A 34 1.50 -12.08 10.93
C ILE A 34 1.72 -10.58 10.73
N LEU A 35 2.97 -10.19 10.45
CA LEU A 35 3.35 -8.82 10.11
C LEU A 35 2.98 -8.46 8.66
N GLY A 36 3.08 -7.18 8.31
CA GLY A 36 2.84 -6.66 6.97
C GLY A 36 1.50 -5.94 6.80
N GLY A 37 0.58 -6.04 7.76
CA GLY A 37 -0.70 -5.32 7.74
C GLY A 37 -1.59 -5.77 6.58
N ARG A 38 -2.00 -4.84 5.72
CA ARG A 38 -2.81 -5.13 4.51
C ARG A 38 -1.99 -5.81 3.41
N ALA A 39 -0.69 -5.53 3.31
CA ALA A 39 0.24 -6.14 2.36
C ALA A 39 0.97 -7.32 3.03
N ARG A 40 0.26 -8.42 3.17
CA ARG A 40 0.75 -9.66 3.78
C ARG A 40 0.23 -10.88 3.05
N SER A 41 0.82 -12.01 3.32
CA SER A 41 0.35 -13.32 2.84
C SER A 41 -0.55 -13.98 3.87
N ALA A 42 -1.47 -14.80 3.39
CA ALA A 42 -2.34 -15.62 4.22
C ALA A 42 -2.42 -17.05 3.66
N HIS A 43 -2.59 -18.01 4.54
CA HIS A 43 -2.87 -19.38 4.11
C HIS A 43 -4.27 -19.46 3.52
N ALA A 44 -4.38 -19.97 2.28
CA ALA A 44 -5.64 -20.24 1.60
C ALA A 44 -5.94 -21.75 1.66
N PRO A 45 -6.80 -22.21 2.59
CA PRO A 45 -7.04 -23.66 2.79
C PRO A 45 -7.54 -24.37 1.53
N THR A 46 -8.39 -23.69 0.75
CA THR A 46 -8.95 -24.25 -0.50
C THR A 46 -7.89 -24.49 -1.57
N LEU A 47 -6.82 -23.67 -1.59
CA LEU A 47 -5.69 -23.77 -2.52
C LEU A 47 -4.51 -24.55 -1.94
N GLN A 48 -4.54 -24.85 -0.62
CA GLN A 48 -3.45 -25.51 0.11
C GLN A 48 -2.08 -24.81 -0.12
N THR A 49 -2.09 -23.48 -0.11
CA THR A 49 -0.88 -22.64 -0.27
C THR A 49 -1.07 -21.28 0.39
N HIS A 50 0.04 -20.54 0.54
CA HIS A 50 -0.02 -19.13 0.92
C HIS A 50 -0.23 -18.28 -0.32
N ILE A 51 -1.13 -17.31 -0.22
CA ILE A 51 -1.37 -16.29 -1.24
C ILE A 51 -1.38 -14.92 -0.58
N ASP A 52 -1.04 -13.91 -1.34
CA ASP A 52 -1.09 -12.54 -0.84
C ASP A 52 -2.54 -12.06 -0.64
N ASN A 53 -2.75 -11.22 0.35
CA ASN A 53 -4.06 -10.61 0.64
C ASN A 53 -4.56 -9.74 -0.54
N GLY A 54 -3.68 -9.40 -1.45
CA GLY A 54 -3.92 -8.74 -2.73
C GLY A 54 -2.65 -8.79 -3.56
N GLN A 55 -2.79 -8.94 -4.89
CA GLN A 55 -1.63 -8.90 -5.77
C GLN A 55 -1.09 -7.47 -5.82
N HIS A 56 0.15 -7.28 -5.41
CA HIS A 56 0.81 -5.99 -5.42
C HIS A 56 1.93 -5.97 -6.46
N ILE A 57 1.95 -4.91 -7.26
CA ILE A 57 3.09 -4.51 -8.07
C ILE A 57 3.67 -3.25 -7.44
N LEU A 58 4.98 -3.23 -7.28
CA LEU A 58 5.69 -2.00 -6.94
C LEU A 58 6.16 -1.32 -8.23
N LEU A 59 6.45 -0.05 -8.14
CA LEU A 59 7.08 0.70 -9.23
C LEU A 59 8.53 1.00 -8.88
N GLY A 60 9.38 1.13 -9.87
CA GLY A 60 10.75 1.61 -9.66
C GLY A 60 10.83 3.00 -9.00
N ALA A 61 9.73 3.75 -9.06
CA ALA A 61 9.53 5.01 -8.33
C ALA A 61 9.38 4.86 -6.81
N TYR A 62 9.24 3.64 -6.28
CA TYR A 62 9.08 3.38 -4.84
C TYR A 62 10.45 3.40 -4.13
N THR A 63 11.12 4.54 -4.19
CA THR A 63 12.52 4.69 -3.77
C THR A 63 12.71 4.40 -2.29
N ALA A 64 11.83 4.91 -1.41
CA ALA A 64 11.97 4.68 0.03
C ALA A 64 11.78 3.19 0.40
N THR A 65 10.90 2.49 -0.30
CA THR A 65 10.71 1.04 -0.12
C THR A 65 11.93 0.25 -0.57
N LEU A 66 12.50 0.58 -1.73
CA LEU A 66 13.68 -0.11 -2.27
C LEU A 66 14.93 0.18 -1.45
N GLU A 67 15.10 1.43 -0.97
CA GLU A 67 16.17 1.81 -0.03
C GLU A 67 16.06 1.01 1.27
N LEU A 68 14.85 0.94 1.86
CA LEU A 68 14.61 0.16 3.08
C LEU A 68 14.95 -1.32 2.91
N MET A 69 14.61 -1.92 1.77
CA MET A 69 14.99 -3.32 1.47
C MET A 69 16.50 -3.49 1.36
N THR A 70 17.18 -2.56 0.67
CA THR A 70 18.66 -2.56 0.58
C THR A 70 19.29 -2.45 1.96
N ASP A 71 18.74 -1.59 2.80
CA ASP A 71 19.17 -1.41 4.18
C ASP A 71 18.96 -2.66 5.07
N LEU A 72 18.02 -3.52 4.71
CA LEU A 72 17.81 -4.84 5.34
C LEU A 72 18.74 -5.93 4.79
N GLY A 73 19.65 -5.58 3.88
CA GLY A 73 20.54 -6.52 3.21
C GLY A 73 19.86 -7.33 2.12
N LEU A 74 18.70 -6.87 1.63
CA LEU A 74 17.98 -7.48 0.51
C LEU A 74 18.35 -6.75 -0.79
N ASP A 75 18.69 -7.52 -1.83
CA ASP A 75 18.95 -6.97 -3.16
C ASP A 75 17.62 -6.88 -3.93
N PRO A 76 17.07 -5.67 -4.22
CA PRO A 76 15.85 -5.54 -4.98
C PRO A 76 15.89 -6.23 -6.35
N ALA A 77 17.06 -6.32 -7.00
CA ALA A 77 17.18 -7.01 -8.28
C ALA A 77 16.89 -8.52 -8.19
N GLN A 78 17.14 -9.11 -7.03
CA GLN A 78 16.83 -10.52 -6.76
C GLN A 78 15.41 -10.74 -6.26
N GLN A 79 14.84 -9.74 -5.57
CA GLN A 79 13.49 -9.84 -4.97
C GLN A 79 12.37 -9.63 -6.00
N PHE A 80 12.65 -8.94 -7.10
CA PHE A 80 11.63 -8.61 -8.10
C PHE A 80 11.98 -9.12 -9.49
N THR A 81 10.95 -9.43 -10.25
CA THR A 81 11.03 -9.48 -11.71
C THR A 81 10.77 -8.07 -12.23
N HIS A 82 11.80 -7.48 -12.85
CA HIS A 82 11.71 -6.15 -13.46
C HIS A 82 11.07 -6.26 -14.84
N VAL A 83 9.95 -5.61 -15.02
CA VAL A 83 9.23 -5.57 -16.30
C VAL A 83 9.11 -4.11 -16.74
N PRO A 84 9.64 -3.73 -17.91
CA PRO A 84 9.37 -2.41 -18.47
C PRO A 84 7.87 -2.16 -18.52
N LEU A 85 7.44 -0.92 -18.23
CA LEU A 85 6.03 -0.57 -18.26
C LEU A 85 5.36 -1.16 -19.50
N SER A 86 4.37 -2.00 -19.30
CA SER A 86 3.62 -2.63 -20.38
C SER A 86 2.16 -2.75 -19.98
N VAL A 87 1.27 -2.43 -20.92
CA VAL A 87 -0.17 -2.62 -20.81
C VAL A 87 -0.59 -3.48 -21.98
N SER A 88 -1.09 -4.67 -21.72
CA SER A 88 -1.64 -5.58 -22.72
C SER A 88 -2.99 -6.06 -22.24
N SER A 89 -4.02 -5.99 -23.08
CA SER A 89 -5.33 -6.54 -22.73
C SER A 89 -5.37 -8.05 -22.94
N ALA A 90 -6.20 -8.73 -22.14
CA ALA A 90 -6.35 -10.17 -22.20
C ALA A 90 -6.93 -10.66 -23.52
N ASP A 91 -7.78 -9.86 -24.16
CA ASP A 91 -8.36 -10.10 -25.48
C ASP A 91 -7.42 -9.76 -26.66
N GLY A 92 -6.22 -9.26 -26.37
CA GLY A 92 -5.21 -8.91 -27.38
C GLY A 92 -5.49 -7.63 -28.16
N THR A 93 -6.55 -6.89 -27.87
CA THR A 93 -6.95 -5.69 -28.62
C THR A 93 -6.03 -4.49 -28.38
N VAL A 94 -5.42 -4.39 -27.20
CA VAL A 94 -4.48 -3.31 -26.85
C VAL A 94 -3.14 -3.89 -26.41
N ARG A 95 -2.06 -3.31 -26.92
CA ARG A 95 -0.70 -3.64 -26.48
C ARG A 95 0.18 -2.40 -26.55
N MET A 96 0.69 -2.00 -25.41
CA MET A 96 1.70 -0.95 -25.26
C MET A 96 2.87 -1.50 -24.42
N ARG A 97 4.10 -1.19 -24.80
CA ARG A 97 5.29 -1.52 -24.03
C ARG A 97 6.31 -0.39 -24.15
N ALA A 98 6.80 0.10 -23.05
CA ALA A 98 7.91 1.05 -23.03
C ALA A 98 9.15 0.45 -23.73
N MET A 99 9.94 1.31 -24.37
CA MET A 99 11.17 0.92 -25.10
C MET A 99 12.40 1.09 -24.20
N PRO A 100 12.94 0.03 -23.56
CA PRO A 100 14.01 0.17 -22.58
C PRO A 100 15.33 0.77 -23.10
N ALA A 101 15.55 0.73 -24.43
CA ALA A 101 16.74 1.29 -25.08
C ALA A 101 16.75 2.83 -25.12
N LEU A 102 15.63 3.48 -24.87
CA LEU A 102 15.51 4.93 -24.88
C LEU A 102 15.58 5.52 -23.46
N PRO A 103 16.12 6.73 -23.30
CA PRO A 103 16.12 7.42 -22.02
C PRO A 103 14.70 7.92 -21.66
N ALA A 104 14.49 8.22 -20.36
CA ALA A 104 13.26 8.85 -19.91
C ALA A 104 13.16 10.30 -20.44
N PRO A 105 11.97 10.78 -20.77
CA PRO A 105 10.68 10.08 -20.83
C PRO A 105 10.42 9.45 -22.22
N LEU A 106 11.40 9.47 -23.14
CA LEU A 106 11.24 9.02 -24.53
C LEU A 106 10.86 7.54 -24.64
N HIS A 107 11.32 6.71 -23.71
CA HIS A 107 11.00 5.27 -23.68
C HIS A 107 9.48 5.00 -23.59
N ILE A 108 8.75 5.80 -22.81
CA ILE A 108 7.28 5.70 -22.68
C ILE A 108 6.60 6.31 -23.89
N ALA A 109 7.07 7.49 -24.34
CA ALA A 109 6.52 8.14 -25.52
C ALA A 109 6.62 7.24 -26.76
N ALA A 110 7.76 6.60 -26.99
CA ALA A 110 7.95 5.64 -28.08
C ALA A 110 7.06 4.40 -27.90
N GLY A 111 6.93 3.88 -26.69
CA GLY A 111 6.01 2.79 -26.37
C GLY A 111 4.56 3.12 -26.71
N LEU A 112 4.12 4.34 -26.39
CA LEU A 112 2.78 4.82 -26.72
C LEU A 112 2.62 5.01 -28.24
N LEU A 113 3.60 5.59 -28.92
CA LEU A 113 3.55 5.80 -30.36
C LEU A 113 3.49 4.47 -31.14
N THR A 114 4.17 3.44 -30.67
CA THR A 114 4.15 2.10 -31.27
C THR A 114 3.03 1.19 -30.72
N ALA A 115 2.22 1.68 -29.78
CA ALA A 115 1.13 0.91 -29.20
C ALA A 115 0.16 0.40 -30.28
N LYS A 116 -0.22 -0.87 -30.20
CA LYS A 116 -1.28 -1.47 -31.00
C LYS A 116 -2.63 -1.21 -30.34
N GLY A 117 -3.69 -1.12 -31.15
CA GLY A 117 -5.05 -0.91 -30.66
C GLY A 117 -5.42 0.54 -30.33
N LEU A 118 -4.51 1.50 -30.44
CA LEU A 118 -4.77 2.94 -30.28
C LEU A 118 -4.60 3.66 -31.63
N SER A 119 -5.55 4.53 -31.94
CA SER A 119 -5.47 5.41 -33.09
C SER A 119 -4.46 6.55 -32.90
N TRP A 120 -3.98 7.17 -33.97
CA TRP A 120 -3.08 8.33 -33.87
C TRP A 120 -3.69 9.51 -33.11
N LYS A 121 -5.00 9.72 -33.20
CA LYS A 121 -5.73 10.74 -32.45
C LYS A 121 -5.65 10.47 -30.95
N GLU A 122 -5.83 9.21 -30.52
CA GLU A 122 -5.73 8.80 -29.12
C GLU A 122 -4.30 8.93 -28.59
N LYS A 123 -3.30 8.49 -29.36
CA LYS A 123 -1.88 8.62 -28.98
C LYS A 123 -1.48 10.08 -28.78
N ARG A 124 -1.87 10.94 -29.73
CA ARG A 124 -1.60 12.39 -29.65
C ARG A 124 -2.29 13.00 -28.42
N ALA A 125 -3.54 12.66 -28.15
CA ALA A 125 -4.27 13.16 -27.00
C ALA A 125 -3.58 12.77 -25.68
N ALA A 126 -3.11 11.52 -25.54
CA ALA A 126 -2.37 11.07 -24.36
C ALA A 126 -1.06 11.85 -24.16
N VAL A 127 -0.26 12.02 -25.21
CA VAL A 127 0.98 12.83 -25.16
C VAL A 127 0.67 14.28 -24.79
N GLN A 128 -0.39 14.87 -25.34
CA GLN A 128 -0.78 16.24 -25.05
C GLN A 128 -1.19 16.41 -23.56
N ALA A 129 -1.95 15.48 -22.99
CA ALA A 129 -2.33 15.51 -21.57
C ALA A 129 -1.08 15.49 -20.66
N MET A 130 -0.15 14.57 -20.90
CA MET A 130 1.10 14.47 -20.15
C MET A 130 1.97 15.73 -20.30
N THR A 131 2.07 16.26 -21.52
CA THR A 131 2.84 17.48 -21.80
C THR A 131 2.23 18.69 -21.09
N THR A 132 0.90 18.79 -21.06
CA THR A 132 0.18 19.86 -20.36
C THR A 132 0.42 19.79 -18.86
N LEU A 133 0.31 18.60 -18.24
CA LEU A 133 0.64 18.42 -16.81
C LEU A 133 2.08 18.82 -16.51
N ARG A 134 3.03 18.38 -17.34
CA ARG A 134 4.45 18.71 -17.16
C ARG A 134 4.72 20.21 -17.27
N ARG A 135 4.11 20.90 -18.24
CA ARG A 135 4.24 22.36 -18.42
C ARG A 135 3.64 23.14 -17.26
N ASN A 136 2.63 22.57 -16.58
CA ASN A 136 1.99 23.15 -15.41
C ASN A 136 2.64 22.65 -14.10
N ASP A 137 3.91 22.23 -14.11
CA ASP A 137 4.61 21.69 -12.92
C ASP A 137 3.83 20.58 -12.21
N TRP A 138 3.18 19.72 -12.99
CA TRP A 138 2.33 18.62 -12.50
C TRP A 138 1.17 19.07 -11.61
N LYS A 139 0.72 20.30 -11.77
CA LYS A 139 -0.46 20.83 -11.09
C LYS A 139 -1.71 20.54 -11.90
N ALA A 140 -2.62 19.79 -11.31
CA ALA A 140 -3.98 19.58 -11.84
C ALA A 140 -4.89 20.76 -11.46
N PRO A 141 -6.03 20.95 -12.15
CA PRO A 141 -7.02 21.95 -11.75
C PRO A 141 -7.46 21.73 -10.30
N ARG A 142 -7.52 22.82 -9.53
CA ARG A 142 -7.84 22.76 -8.09
C ARG A 142 -9.22 22.15 -7.86
N GLY A 143 -9.30 21.16 -6.97
CA GLY A 143 -10.54 20.49 -6.62
C GLY A 143 -11.11 19.57 -7.70
N ALA A 144 -10.41 19.38 -8.83
CA ALA A 144 -10.88 18.54 -9.92
C ALA A 144 -10.72 17.05 -9.62
N THR A 145 -11.64 16.27 -10.14
CA THR A 145 -11.52 14.82 -10.27
C THR A 145 -10.69 14.44 -11.51
N VAL A 146 -10.21 13.19 -11.55
CA VAL A 146 -9.53 12.63 -12.73
C VAL A 146 -10.49 12.66 -13.94
N GLY A 147 -11.77 12.32 -13.76
CA GLY A 147 -12.77 12.38 -14.82
C GLY A 147 -12.93 13.77 -15.43
N GLU A 148 -13.00 14.80 -14.59
CA GLU A 148 -13.06 16.21 -15.01
C GLU A 148 -11.77 16.63 -15.71
N TRP A 149 -10.59 16.27 -15.18
CA TRP A 149 -9.32 16.55 -15.83
C TRP A 149 -9.23 15.89 -17.21
N LEU A 150 -9.69 14.64 -17.36
CA LEU A 150 -9.76 13.96 -18.65
C LEU A 150 -10.73 14.64 -19.64
N ALA A 151 -11.83 15.23 -19.13
CA ALA A 151 -12.76 16.00 -19.93
C ALA A 151 -12.12 17.32 -20.40
N LEU A 152 -11.52 18.06 -19.48
CA LEU A 152 -10.83 19.34 -19.75
C LEU A 152 -9.67 19.17 -20.75
N THR A 153 -8.98 18.05 -20.69
CA THR A 153 -7.89 17.73 -21.63
C THR A 153 -8.37 17.02 -22.91
N LEU A 154 -9.67 16.97 -23.14
CA LEU A 154 -10.34 16.42 -24.33
C LEU A 154 -9.88 14.98 -24.65
N GLN A 155 -9.71 14.15 -23.62
CA GLN A 155 -9.32 12.77 -23.84
C GLN A 155 -10.46 11.97 -24.51
N PRO A 156 -10.20 11.26 -25.62
CA PRO A 156 -11.23 10.47 -26.31
C PRO A 156 -11.85 9.39 -25.39
N PRO A 157 -13.16 9.13 -25.47
CA PRO A 157 -13.82 8.16 -24.59
C PRO A 157 -13.17 6.77 -24.57
N ARG A 158 -12.78 6.26 -25.75
CA ARG A 158 -12.12 4.96 -25.87
C ARG A 158 -10.73 4.95 -25.22
N LEU A 159 -9.95 6.04 -25.33
CA LEU A 159 -8.66 6.17 -24.62
C LEU A 159 -8.85 6.24 -23.11
N ARG A 160 -9.92 6.91 -22.63
CA ARG A 160 -10.24 6.92 -21.19
C ARG A 160 -10.46 5.51 -20.68
N SER A 161 -11.28 4.70 -21.36
CA SER A 161 -11.60 3.33 -20.94
C SER A 161 -10.43 2.35 -21.07
N LEU A 162 -9.52 2.53 -22.02
CA LEU A 162 -8.42 1.61 -22.29
C LEU A 162 -7.12 1.95 -21.52
N LEU A 163 -6.94 3.20 -21.12
CA LEU A 163 -5.68 3.66 -20.50
C LEU A 163 -5.91 4.39 -19.19
N TRP A 164 -6.62 5.54 -19.22
CA TRP A 164 -6.65 6.45 -18.09
C TRP A 164 -7.44 5.94 -16.89
N VAL A 165 -8.64 5.40 -17.13
CA VAL A 165 -9.49 4.86 -16.06
C VAL A 165 -8.86 3.62 -15.42
N PRO A 166 -8.37 2.61 -16.20
CA PRO A 166 -7.64 1.48 -15.60
C PRO A 166 -6.40 1.90 -14.83
N LEU A 167 -5.63 2.89 -15.31
CA LEU A 167 -4.46 3.39 -14.61
C LEU A 167 -4.83 4.11 -13.31
N CYS A 168 -5.88 4.95 -13.33
CA CYS A 168 -6.39 5.62 -12.15
C CYS A 168 -6.84 4.61 -11.08
N ILE A 169 -7.67 3.65 -11.46
CA ILE A 169 -8.15 2.62 -10.53
C ILE A 169 -7.00 1.76 -10.00
N ALA A 170 -6.06 1.35 -10.85
CA ALA A 170 -4.91 0.54 -10.42
C ALA A 170 -4.01 1.25 -9.41
N THR A 171 -3.87 2.58 -9.52
CA THR A 171 -2.97 3.35 -8.66
C THR A 171 -3.64 4.00 -7.46
N MET A 172 -4.96 4.24 -7.51
CA MET A 172 -5.67 4.98 -6.48
C MET A 172 -6.81 4.20 -5.83
N ASN A 173 -7.22 3.07 -6.42
CA ASN A 173 -8.42 2.30 -6.01
C ASN A 173 -9.64 3.21 -5.76
N THR A 174 -9.76 4.25 -6.55
CA THR A 174 -10.83 5.25 -6.48
C THR A 174 -11.34 5.47 -7.91
N PRO A 175 -12.66 5.42 -8.15
CA PRO A 175 -13.23 5.69 -9.46
C PRO A 175 -12.81 7.06 -10.02
N ALA A 176 -12.56 7.13 -11.33
CA ALA A 176 -12.01 8.33 -11.95
C ALA A 176 -12.89 9.59 -11.80
N ASP A 177 -14.18 9.43 -11.65
CA ASP A 177 -15.14 10.51 -11.38
C ASP A 177 -15.12 11.03 -9.94
N GLN A 178 -14.44 10.32 -9.03
CA GLN A 178 -14.24 10.68 -7.64
C GLN A 178 -12.76 10.94 -7.30
N ALA A 179 -11.84 10.32 -8.02
CA ALA A 179 -10.41 10.34 -7.73
C ALA A 179 -9.81 11.75 -7.89
N CYS A 180 -9.01 12.18 -6.93
CA CYS A 180 -8.33 13.48 -6.94
C CYS A 180 -7.31 13.57 -8.09
N ALA A 181 -7.54 14.52 -9.01
CA ALA A 181 -6.65 14.73 -10.14
C ALA A 181 -5.22 15.13 -9.72
N GLN A 182 -5.06 15.85 -8.60
CA GLN A 182 -3.73 16.26 -8.12
C GLN A 182 -2.92 15.07 -7.63
N LEU A 183 -3.52 14.14 -6.86
CA LEU A 183 -2.84 12.92 -6.42
C LEU A 183 -2.50 12.02 -7.61
N PHE A 184 -3.39 11.92 -8.59
CA PHE A 184 -3.10 11.19 -9.83
C PHE A 184 -1.96 11.84 -10.62
N ALA A 185 -1.90 13.17 -10.69
CA ALA A 185 -0.79 13.89 -11.33
C ALA A 185 0.56 13.61 -10.63
N HIS A 186 0.58 13.47 -9.29
CA HIS A 186 1.79 13.07 -8.56
C HIS A 186 2.23 11.64 -8.93
N VAL A 187 1.29 10.70 -9.01
CA VAL A 187 1.60 9.33 -9.48
C VAL A 187 2.19 9.35 -10.88
N LEU A 188 1.59 10.12 -11.81
CA LEU A 188 2.08 10.26 -13.19
C LEU A 188 3.46 10.93 -13.23
N ARG A 189 3.71 11.93 -12.39
CA ARG A 189 5.00 12.62 -12.27
C ARG A 189 6.11 11.65 -11.89
N ASP A 190 5.89 10.92 -10.81
CA ASP A 190 6.95 10.11 -10.18
C ASP A 190 7.19 8.79 -10.92
N SER A 191 6.21 8.31 -11.70
CA SER A 191 6.35 7.10 -12.52
C SER A 191 6.68 7.42 -13.97
N LEU A 192 5.74 8.02 -14.71
CA LEU A 192 5.85 8.23 -16.17
C LEU A 192 6.63 9.48 -16.54
N GLY A 193 6.63 10.49 -15.67
CA GLY A 193 7.29 11.78 -15.86
C GLY A 193 8.69 11.88 -15.27
N ALA A 194 9.13 10.87 -14.53
CA ALA A 194 10.43 10.84 -13.88
C ALA A 194 11.60 10.95 -14.88
N SER A 195 12.72 11.48 -14.42
CA SER A 195 13.96 11.55 -15.20
C SER A 195 14.66 10.20 -15.31
N GLU A 196 14.43 9.32 -14.35
CA GLU A 196 14.96 7.98 -14.30
C GLU A 196 14.06 7.00 -15.05
N ARG A 197 14.60 6.24 -16.01
CA ARG A 197 13.85 5.27 -16.79
C ARG A 197 13.25 4.16 -15.91
N SER A 198 14.02 3.69 -14.94
CA SER A 198 13.63 2.64 -14.00
C SER A 198 12.41 3.00 -13.15
N ALA A 199 12.14 4.28 -12.94
CA ALA A 199 10.99 4.73 -12.13
C ALA A 199 9.64 4.22 -12.66
N SER A 200 9.52 4.01 -13.98
CA SER A 200 8.33 3.45 -14.60
C SER A 200 8.29 1.92 -14.67
N ASP A 201 9.39 1.23 -14.34
CA ASP A 201 9.43 -0.22 -14.39
C ASP A 201 8.48 -0.81 -13.34
N MET A 202 7.76 -1.85 -13.75
CA MET A 202 6.92 -2.64 -12.85
C MET A 202 7.79 -3.68 -12.16
N LEU A 203 7.73 -3.70 -10.84
CA LEU A 203 8.47 -4.61 -9.98
C LEU A 203 7.49 -5.65 -9.43
N ILE A 204 7.54 -6.85 -10.00
CA ILE A 204 6.68 -7.96 -9.59
C ILE A 204 7.43 -8.78 -8.56
N PRO A 205 6.97 -8.89 -7.29
CA PRO A 205 7.63 -9.68 -6.27
C PRO A 205 7.82 -11.14 -6.73
N ARG A 206 8.97 -11.74 -6.45
CA ARG A 206 9.24 -13.17 -6.72
C ARG A 206 8.85 -14.07 -5.57
N THR A 207 8.57 -13.48 -4.42
CA THR A 207 8.13 -14.14 -3.19
C THR A 207 6.84 -13.52 -2.72
N THR A 208 6.24 -14.10 -1.70
CA THR A 208 5.04 -13.52 -1.08
C THR A 208 5.36 -12.20 -0.37
N LEU A 209 4.37 -11.33 -0.20
CA LEU A 209 4.56 -10.00 0.42
C LEU A 209 5.09 -10.06 1.85
N SER A 210 4.75 -11.12 2.60
CA SER A 210 5.30 -11.32 3.95
C SER A 210 6.79 -11.69 3.90
N GLU A 211 7.20 -12.47 2.90
CA GLU A 211 8.60 -12.89 2.72
C GLU A 211 9.45 -11.80 2.06
N LEU A 212 8.83 -10.88 1.35
CA LEU A 212 9.54 -9.83 0.59
C LEU A 212 10.47 -9.02 1.50
N TRP A 213 10.00 -8.57 2.67
CA TRP A 213 10.82 -7.93 3.68
C TRP A 213 10.22 -7.93 5.10
N PRO A 214 8.88 -7.99 5.36
CA PRO A 214 8.33 -7.97 6.72
C PRO A 214 8.89 -9.07 7.61
N ASN A 215 8.97 -10.31 7.14
CA ASN A 215 9.54 -11.43 7.90
C ASN A 215 11.02 -11.22 8.23
N ARG A 216 11.78 -10.57 7.34
CA ARG A 216 13.20 -10.24 7.57
C ARG A 216 13.38 -9.31 8.77
N VAL A 217 12.45 -8.37 8.97
CA VAL A 217 12.47 -7.48 10.16
C VAL A 217 12.31 -8.28 11.45
N GLU A 218 11.44 -9.27 11.46
CA GLU A 218 11.22 -10.14 12.61
C GLU A 218 12.47 -10.98 12.92
N ASP A 219 13.11 -11.53 11.90
CA ASP A 219 14.36 -12.32 12.07
C ASP A 219 15.50 -11.45 12.61
N LEU A 220 15.65 -10.24 12.11
CA LEU A 220 16.63 -9.29 12.61
C LEU A 220 16.33 -8.84 14.05
N ALA A 221 15.06 -8.66 14.41
CA ALA A 221 14.66 -8.34 15.77
C ALA A 221 15.02 -9.48 16.75
N ARG A 222 14.76 -10.73 16.35
CA ARG A 222 15.11 -11.91 17.15
C ARG A 222 16.62 -12.10 17.32
N SER A 223 17.39 -11.84 16.28
CA SER A 223 18.86 -12.00 16.31
C SER A 223 19.60 -10.82 16.96
N GLY A 224 18.90 -9.70 17.23
CA GLY A 224 19.51 -8.47 17.76
C GLY A 224 20.44 -7.76 16.76
N THR A 225 20.42 -8.12 15.47
CA THR A 225 21.36 -7.64 14.45
C THR A 225 20.94 -6.36 13.74
N ILE A 226 19.78 -5.79 14.04
CA ILE A 226 19.28 -4.57 13.36
C ILE A 226 20.27 -3.39 13.51
N SER A 227 20.98 -3.32 14.63
CA SER A 227 21.93 -2.22 14.90
C SER A 227 23.25 -2.32 14.11
N GLN A 228 23.62 -3.49 13.58
CA GLN A 228 24.92 -3.71 12.95
C GLN A 228 25.05 -3.18 11.54
N HIS A 229 23.94 -2.85 10.86
CA HIS A 229 23.93 -2.38 9.48
C HIS A 229 23.99 -0.86 9.33
N SER A 230 24.15 -0.11 10.42
CA SER A 230 24.26 1.35 10.40
C SER A 230 25.64 1.76 9.90
N ARG A 231 25.74 2.28 8.68
CA ARG A 231 26.97 2.88 8.15
C ARG A 231 27.34 4.14 8.96
N GLY A 232 28.36 4.04 9.81
CA GLY A 232 29.16 5.20 10.17
C GLY A 232 28.90 5.90 11.50
N SER A 233 28.50 5.21 12.61
CA SER A 233 28.50 5.82 13.95
C SER A 233 29.25 4.98 14.97
N SER A 234 30.34 5.51 15.51
CA SER A 234 31.26 4.83 16.42
C SER A 234 30.96 4.95 17.92
N SER A 235 29.76 5.45 18.34
CA SER A 235 29.44 5.55 19.79
C SER A 235 27.95 5.78 20.13
N ALA A 236 26.98 5.46 19.25
CA ALA A 236 25.58 5.61 19.60
C ALA A 236 25.10 4.38 20.40
N SER A 237 24.22 4.59 21.39
CA SER A 237 23.51 3.52 22.10
C SER A 237 22.85 2.58 21.10
N VAL A 238 23.10 1.28 21.21
CA VAL A 238 22.53 0.27 20.34
C VAL A 238 21.01 0.24 20.53
N GLY A 239 20.26 0.63 19.50
CA GLY A 239 18.80 0.52 19.51
C GLY A 239 18.35 -0.95 19.55
N ARG A 240 17.18 -1.21 20.08
CA ARG A 240 16.60 -2.55 20.20
C ARG A 240 15.17 -2.57 19.69
N LEU A 241 14.79 -3.62 18.98
CA LEU A 241 13.41 -3.89 18.58
C LEU A 241 12.87 -5.14 19.27
N GLU A 242 11.74 -5.00 19.94
CA GLU A 242 10.93 -6.11 20.44
C GLU A 242 9.59 -6.11 19.70
N ILE A 243 9.17 -7.28 19.19
CA ILE A 243 7.93 -7.43 18.42
C ILE A 243 6.96 -8.33 19.19
N HIS A 244 5.78 -7.79 19.48
CA HIS A 244 4.68 -8.47 20.16
C HIS A 244 3.52 -8.67 19.19
N ARG A 245 3.41 -9.86 18.61
CA ARG A 245 2.29 -10.26 17.73
C ARG A 245 1.10 -10.77 18.56
N SER A 246 -0.06 -10.88 17.93
CA SER A 246 -1.32 -11.28 18.57
C SER A 246 -1.64 -10.44 19.82
N THR A 247 -1.16 -9.19 19.82
CA THR A 247 -1.27 -8.26 20.95
C THR A 247 -2.05 -7.02 20.51
N THR A 248 -3.30 -6.93 20.98
CA THR A 248 -4.20 -5.82 20.63
C THR A 248 -4.11 -4.72 21.68
N ILE A 249 -3.75 -3.51 21.24
CA ILE A 249 -3.82 -2.32 22.06
C ILE A 249 -5.24 -1.75 22.00
N ARG A 250 -5.87 -1.54 23.13
CA ARG A 250 -7.27 -1.06 23.23
C ARG A 250 -7.40 0.34 23.78
N GLN A 251 -6.44 0.77 24.61
CA GLN A 251 -6.47 2.09 25.25
C GLN A 251 -5.08 2.70 25.29
N LEU A 252 -5.06 4.02 25.24
CA LEU A 252 -3.91 4.86 25.55
C LEU A 252 -4.25 5.67 26.80
N ARG A 253 -3.24 5.89 27.66
CA ARG A 253 -3.38 6.73 28.84
C ARG A 253 -2.11 7.52 29.06
N TYR A 254 -2.17 8.58 29.82
CA TYR A 254 -0.99 9.27 30.32
C TYR A 254 -0.66 8.77 31.73
N SER A 255 0.61 8.51 31.98
CA SER A 255 1.18 8.32 33.31
C SER A 255 2.03 9.55 33.63
N GLY A 256 1.49 10.49 34.40
CA GLY A 256 2.05 11.83 34.47
C GLY A 256 1.95 12.54 33.13
N SER A 257 3.06 13.07 32.60
CA SER A 257 3.13 13.72 31.28
C SER A 257 3.47 12.77 30.13
N ALA A 258 3.83 11.52 30.40
CA ALA A 258 4.23 10.54 29.38
C ALA A 258 3.04 9.68 28.89
N PRO A 259 2.94 9.40 27.58
CA PRO A 259 1.94 8.49 27.05
C PRO A 259 2.24 7.04 27.44
N SER A 260 1.19 6.26 27.65
CA SER A 260 1.27 4.86 28.02
C SER A 260 0.22 4.00 27.29
N ILE A 261 0.47 2.69 27.22
CA ILE A 261 -0.33 1.74 26.46
C ILE A 261 -0.92 0.69 27.39
N GLN A 262 -2.21 0.36 27.23
CA GLN A 262 -2.85 -0.76 27.93
C GLN A 262 -3.16 -1.90 26.94
N THR A 263 -2.69 -3.11 27.25
CA THR A 263 -3.06 -4.36 26.59
C THR A 263 -4.12 -5.10 27.42
N GLN A 264 -4.96 -5.90 26.78
CA GLN A 264 -5.73 -6.94 27.46
C GLN A 264 -5.27 -8.31 26.93
N ASN A 265 -4.73 -9.15 27.84
CA ASN A 265 -4.88 -10.59 27.75
C ASN A 265 -6.08 -10.99 28.61
N GLN A 266 -6.85 -11.96 28.16
CA GLN A 266 -8.00 -12.47 28.91
C GLN A 266 -7.51 -13.08 30.23
N ASP A 267 -8.25 -12.76 31.32
CA ASP A 267 -8.14 -13.25 32.69
C ASP A 267 -7.15 -12.54 33.65
N SER A 268 -7.66 -11.50 34.32
CA SER A 268 -7.39 -11.27 35.73
C SER A 268 -8.25 -10.13 36.28
N ALA A 269 -8.86 -10.38 37.43
CA ALA A 269 -9.72 -9.45 38.14
C ALA A 269 -8.91 -8.30 38.77
N VAL A 270 -9.43 -7.06 38.60
CA VAL A 270 -8.82 -5.84 39.17
C VAL A 270 -9.38 -5.59 40.56
N THR A 271 -8.48 -5.48 41.55
CA THR A 271 -8.75 -4.90 42.85
C THR A 271 -8.45 -3.39 42.80
N PRO A 272 -9.31 -2.53 43.36
CA PRO A 272 -9.08 -1.08 43.36
C PRO A 272 -8.23 -0.67 44.56
N GLY A 273 -7.16 0.04 44.30
CA GLY A 273 -6.34 0.68 45.34
C GLY A 273 -5.00 1.18 44.83
N ASP A 274 -4.88 2.49 44.85
CA ASP A 274 -3.66 3.31 44.81
C ASP A 274 -2.95 3.58 43.48
N ALA A 275 -2.97 4.88 43.16
CA ALA A 275 -1.99 5.73 42.50
C ALA A 275 -1.25 5.18 41.28
N GLN A 276 -1.83 5.43 40.10
CA GLN A 276 -1.14 5.88 38.88
C GLN A 276 0.10 5.12 38.42
N GLN A 277 -0.05 3.87 38.19
CA GLN A 277 0.86 3.09 37.34
C GLN A 277 0.05 2.24 36.39
N LEU A 278 0.37 2.32 35.10
CA LEU A 278 -0.33 1.58 34.04
C LEU A 278 0.27 0.23 33.83
N THR A 279 -0.57 -0.76 33.87
CA THR A 279 -0.26 -2.15 33.57
C THR A 279 -0.64 -2.46 32.12
N LEU A 280 0.32 -2.71 31.30
CA LEU A 280 0.25 -3.78 30.30
C LEU A 280 0.11 -5.07 31.13
N ASP A 281 -0.74 -6.01 30.82
CA ASP A 281 -0.87 -7.24 31.59
C ASP A 281 0.50 -7.72 32.11
N SER A 282 0.70 -7.59 33.41
CA SER A 282 1.92 -7.90 34.18
C SER A 282 3.15 -6.99 34.00
N CYS A 283 3.17 -5.95 33.19
CA CYS A 283 4.27 -4.98 33.11
C CYS A 283 3.76 -3.55 33.05
N THR A 284 4.02 -2.78 34.09
CA THR A 284 3.78 -1.33 34.11
C THR A 284 4.90 -0.65 33.36
N GLU A 285 4.70 -0.40 32.05
CA GLU A 285 5.71 0.27 31.26
C GLU A 285 5.19 1.56 30.63
N THR A 286 5.94 2.61 30.87
CA THR A 286 5.73 3.91 30.24
C THR A 286 6.65 4.06 29.02
N TYR A 287 6.22 4.86 28.06
CA TYR A 287 6.96 5.17 26.86
C TYR A 287 7.16 6.67 26.76
N ASP A 288 8.31 7.07 26.24
CA ASP A 288 8.57 8.49 25.96
C ASP A 288 7.74 8.96 24.76
N GLY A 289 7.42 8.05 23.83
CA GLY A 289 6.60 8.32 22.68
C GLY A 289 5.81 7.11 22.19
N VAL A 290 4.62 7.37 21.65
CA VAL A 290 3.74 6.37 21.05
C VAL A 290 3.46 6.73 19.61
N LEU A 291 3.68 5.80 18.68
CA LEU A 291 3.37 5.94 17.26
C LEU A 291 2.25 4.96 16.87
N LEU A 292 1.13 5.51 16.39
CA LEU A 292 -0.01 4.73 15.93
C LEU A 292 0.08 4.52 14.42
N CYS A 293 0.23 3.26 14.00
CA CYS A 293 0.37 2.85 12.60
C CYS A 293 -0.83 2.01 12.10
N GLY A 294 -1.97 2.15 12.74
CA GLY A 294 -3.23 1.52 12.34
C GLY A 294 -3.93 2.25 11.19
N ASN A 295 -5.06 1.71 10.72
CA ASN A 295 -5.96 2.44 9.83
C ASN A 295 -6.68 3.58 10.58
N THR A 296 -7.29 4.52 9.85
CA THR A 296 -7.93 5.70 10.45
C THR A 296 -8.99 5.37 11.50
N PRO A 297 -9.91 4.37 11.32
CA PRO A 297 -10.86 4.02 12.37
C PRO A 297 -10.21 3.47 13.65
N SER A 298 -9.18 2.63 13.51
CA SER A 298 -8.49 2.08 14.68
C SER A 298 -7.69 3.15 15.42
N THR A 299 -7.06 4.07 14.67
CA THR A 299 -6.31 5.19 15.20
C THR A 299 -7.23 6.16 15.93
N ALA A 300 -8.36 6.56 15.32
CA ALA A 300 -9.35 7.43 15.95
C ALA A 300 -9.87 6.83 17.27
N ARG A 301 -10.21 5.52 17.26
CA ARG A 301 -10.66 4.82 18.47
C ARG A 301 -9.61 4.86 19.58
N LEU A 302 -8.33 4.67 19.28
CA LEU A 302 -7.28 4.73 20.31
C LEU A 302 -7.09 6.16 20.82
N LEU A 303 -7.05 7.15 19.94
CA LEU A 303 -6.92 8.55 20.33
C LEU A 303 -8.10 9.04 21.18
N SER A 304 -9.32 8.56 20.93
CA SER A 304 -10.50 8.89 21.72
C SER A 304 -10.44 8.37 23.17
N THR A 305 -9.48 7.51 23.51
CA THR A 305 -9.27 7.07 24.91
C THR A 305 -8.40 8.03 25.72
N LEU A 306 -7.75 9.00 25.07
CA LEU A 306 -6.95 10.04 25.70
C LEU A 306 -7.83 11.23 26.14
N PRO A 307 -7.41 11.97 27.15
CA PRO A 307 -8.10 13.21 27.54
C PRO A 307 -8.14 14.19 26.36
N PRO A 308 -9.20 15.01 26.26
CA PRO A 308 -9.26 16.06 25.25
C PRO A 308 -8.07 17.02 25.35
N HIS A 309 -7.57 17.46 24.19
CA HIS A 309 -6.47 18.42 24.06
C HIS A 309 -6.86 19.46 23.01
N PRO A 310 -6.35 20.70 23.05
CA PRO A 310 -6.64 21.68 22.00
C PRO A 310 -6.37 21.12 20.59
N GLY A 311 -7.38 21.17 19.71
CA GLY A 311 -7.32 20.62 18.35
C GLY A 311 -7.63 19.13 18.22
N SER A 312 -7.86 18.41 19.33
CA SER A 312 -8.13 16.96 19.29
C SER A 312 -9.46 16.62 18.61
N GLU A 313 -10.49 17.44 18.78
CA GLU A 313 -11.80 17.23 18.15
C GLU A 313 -11.68 17.29 16.63
N HIS A 314 -11.12 18.36 16.09
CA HIS A 314 -10.89 18.50 14.65
C HIS A 314 -10.01 17.37 14.09
N PHE A 315 -8.98 16.93 14.82
CA PHE A 315 -8.14 15.81 14.39
C PHE A 315 -8.95 14.50 14.30
N LEU A 316 -9.81 14.22 15.26
CA LEU A 316 -10.69 13.04 15.24
C LEU A 316 -11.72 13.13 14.11
N GLU A 317 -12.32 14.29 13.88
CA GLU A 317 -13.22 14.53 12.74
C GLU A 317 -12.52 14.28 11.40
N THR A 318 -11.28 14.78 11.25
CA THR A 318 -10.45 14.52 10.07
C THR A 318 -10.25 13.02 9.84
N LEU A 319 -9.94 12.23 10.89
CA LEU A 319 -9.80 10.79 10.76
C LEU A 319 -11.12 10.06 10.43
N GLN A 320 -12.24 10.55 10.93
CA GLN A 320 -13.58 9.99 10.69
C GLN A 320 -14.11 10.30 9.28
N ALA A 321 -13.61 11.37 8.65
CA ALA A 321 -13.99 11.75 7.28
C ALA A 321 -13.45 10.78 6.22
N PHE A 322 -12.47 9.93 6.55
CA PHE A 322 -11.92 8.96 5.62
C PHE A 322 -12.93 7.86 5.26
N GLN A 323 -13.31 7.82 4.00
CA GLN A 323 -14.03 6.69 3.41
C GLN A 323 -13.02 5.68 2.83
N HIS A 324 -13.42 4.41 2.76
CA HIS A 324 -12.53 3.33 2.31
C HIS A 324 -13.18 2.56 1.17
N ALA A 325 -12.34 2.10 0.23
CA ALA A 325 -12.75 1.22 -0.85
C ALA A 325 -12.19 -0.19 -0.63
N PRO A 326 -13.00 -1.23 -0.92
CA PRO A 326 -12.53 -2.61 -0.89
C PRO A 326 -11.73 -2.98 -2.13
N ILE A 327 -10.84 -3.96 -1.97
CA ILE A 327 -10.22 -4.70 -3.08
C ILE A 327 -10.52 -6.18 -2.88
N ALA A 328 -10.92 -6.84 -3.96
CA ALA A 328 -11.07 -8.29 -3.98
C ALA A 328 -10.02 -8.92 -4.89
N THR A 329 -9.50 -10.08 -4.48
CA THR A 329 -8.58 -10.88 -5.30
C THR A 329 -9.13 -12.27 -5.42
N LEU A 330 -9.50 -12.65 -6.65
CA LEU A 330 -9.87 -14.02 -6.99
C LEU A 330 -8.61 -14.75 -7.47
N THR A 331 -8.19 -15.77 -6.72
CA THR A 331 -7.15 -16.70 -7.15
C THR A 331 -7.79 -17.97 -7.65
N VAL A 332 -7.43 -18.40 -8.85
CA VAL A 332 -7.86 -19.67 -9.43
C VAL A 332 -6.67 -20.58 -9.67
N GLU A 333 -6.80 -21.86 -9.32
CA GLU A 333 -5.87 -22.92 -9.66
C GLU A 333 -6.42 -23.66 -10.89
N LEU A 334 -5.63 -23.74 -11.95
CA LEU A 334 -6.00 -24.43 -13.17
C LEU A 334 -5.55 -25.90 -13.14
N GLU A 335 -6.30 -26.77 -13.81
CA GLU A 335 -5.97 -28.21 -13.90
C GLU A 335 -4.64 -28.47 -14.61
N ASN A 336 -4.30 -27.66 -15.60
CA ASN A 336 -3.10 -27.80 -16.40
C ASN A 336 -2.28 -26.52 -16.45
N ALA A 337 -1.01 -26.63 -16.82
CA ALA A 337 -0.13 -25.50 -16.99
C ALA A 337 -0.68 -24.51 -18.03
N PHE A 338 -0.67 -23.23 -17.66
CA PHE A 338 -1.14 -22.14 -18.50
C PHE A 338 -0.26 -20.91 -18.27
N ALA A 339 0.38 -20.42 -19.33
CA ALA A 339 1.23 -19.25 -19.27
C ALA A 339 0.54 -18.04 -19.93
N LEU A 340 0.49 -16.94 -19.23
CA LEU A 340 0.05 -15.67 -19.80
C LEU A 340 1.13 -15.11 -20.75
N PRO A 341 0.75 -14.35 -21.79
CA PRO A 341 1.69 -13.72 -22.74
C PRO A 341 2.50 -12.57 -22.10
N SER A 342 2.08 -12.11 -20.96
CA SER A 342 2.70 -11.08 -20.13
C SER A 342 2.39 -11.41 -18.67
N PRO A 343 3.26 -11.07 -17.73
CA PRO A 343 3.01 -11.29 -16.30
C PRO A 343 1.71 -10.67 -15.79
N MET A 344 1.23 -9.63 -16.48
CA MET A 344 0.01 -8.91 -16.16
C MET A 344 -0.78 -8.59 -17.44
N LEU A 345 -2.10 -8.74 -17.38
CA LEU A 345 -3.02 -8.39 -18.45
C LEU A 345 -4.17 -7.53 -17.93
N LEU A 346 -4.56 -6.53 -18.70
CA LEU A 346 -5.76 -5.74 -18.48
C LEU A 346 -6.99 -6.55 -18.89
N LEU A 347 -8.00 -6.58 -18.05
CA LEU A 347 -9.32 -7.13 -18.31
C LEU A 347 -10.32 -5.99 -18.58
N HIS A 348 -11.29 -6.24 -19.45
CA HIS A 348 -12.40 -5.33 -19.69
C HIS A 348 -13.57 -5.69 -18.80
N GLU A 349 -14.02 -4.72 -17.99
CA GLU A 349 -15.17 -4.89 -17.11
C GLU A 349 -16.49 -4.85 -17.88
N ASP A 350 -17.43 -5.69 -17.46
CA ASP A 350 -18.86 -5.58 -17.71
C ASP A 350 -19.62 -5.99 -16.46
N ARG A 351 -19.87 -5.03 -15.58
CA ARG A 351 -20.49 -5.26 -14.27
C ARG A 351 -21.89 -5.90 -14.38
N ARG A 352 -22.62 -5.70 -15.50
CA ARG A 352 -23.94 -6.30 -15.72
C ARG A 352 -23.85 -7.82 -15.91
N ARG A 353 -22.72 -8.29 -16.43
CA ARG A 353 -22.43 -9.71 -16.68
C ARG A 353 -21.62 -10.36 -15.54
N GLY A 354 -21.32 -9.63 -14.46
CA GLY A 354 -20.46 -10.10 -13.38
C GLY A 354 -18.96 -10.11 -13.77
N HIS A 355 -18.57 -9.42 -14.83
CA HIS A 355 -17.18 -9.28 -15.27
C HIS A 355 -16.54 -8.11 -14.49
N PHE A 356 -16.12 -8.36 -13.26
CA PHE A 356 -15.57 -7.36 -12.35
C PHE A 356 -14.05 -7.24 -12.41
N GLY A 357 -13.35 -8.23 -12.99
CA GLY A 357 -11.88 -8.26 -13.03
C GLY A 357 -11.31 -7.10 -13.84
N GLN A 358 -10.28 -6.44 -13.31
CA GLN A 358 -9.56 -5.37 -14.01
C GLN A 358 -8.16 -5.81 -14.42
N TRP A 359 -7.50 -6.61 -13.58
CA TRP A 359 -6.14 -7.07 -13.82
C TRP A 359 -6.00 -8.55 -13.56
N LEU A 360 -5.38 -9.24 -14.50
CA LEU A 360 -5.05 -10.66 -14.43
C LEU A 360 -3.54 -10.83 -14.31
N PHE A 361 -3.10 -11.57 -13.31
CA PHE A 361 -1.69 -11.86 -13.04
C PHE A 361 -1.38 -13.34 -13.14
N GLN A 362 -0.16 -13.64 -13.61
CA GLN A 362 0.41 -14.98 -13.48
C GLN A 362 0.81 -15.23 -12.03
N GLY A 363 0.39 -16.35 -11.45
CA GLY A 363 0.86 -16.78 -10.14
C GLY A 363 2.33 -17.14 -10.16
N GLN A 364 2.98 -16.97 -9.02
CA GLN A 364 4.44 -17.13 -8.90
C GLN A 364 4.88 -18.47 -8.30
N ASP A 365 3.95 -19.27 -7.78
CA ASP A 365 4.25 -20.59 -7.24
C ASP A 365 4.58 -21.56 -8.41
N PRO A 366 5.85 -21.99 -8.58
CA PRO A 366 6.23 -22.85 -9.69
C PRO A 366 5.56 -24.21 -9.68
N GLY A 367 5.07 -24.64 -8.51
CA GLY A 367 4.39 -25.93 -8.33
C GLY A 367 2.90 -25.87 -8.61
N LYS A 368 2.33 -24.67 -8.88
CA LYS A 368 0.89 -24.47 -9.02
C LYS A 368 0.55 -23.58 -10.21
N ASN A 369 -0.50 -23.98 -10.92
CA ASN A 369 -1.00 -23.22 -12.07
C ASN A 369 -1.98 -22.14 -11.60
N LEU A 370 -1.48 -21.12 -10.89
CA LEU A 370 -2.31 -20.06 -10.32
C LEU A 370 -2.42 -18.87 -11.25
N LEU A 371 -3.63 -18.32 -11.30
CA LEU A 371 -3.93 -17.00 -11.85
C LEU A 371 -4.61 -16.16 -10.77
N HIS A 372 -4.25 -14.87 -10.68
CA HIS A 372 -4.85 -13.93 -9.75
C HIS A 372 -5.60 -12.84 -10.52
N VAL A 373 -6.85 -12.60 -10.17
CA VAL A 373 -7.66 -11.51 -10.70
C VAL A 373 -7.88 -10.46 -9.62
N VAL A 374 -7.45 -9.25 -9.88
CA VAL A 374 -7.68 -8.12 -8.97
C VAL A 374 -8.92 -7.38 -9.40
N VAL A 375 -9.77 -7.11 -8.43
CA VAL A 375 -10.97 -6.27 -8.53
C VAL A 375 -10.79 -5.11 -7.55
N SER A 376 -10.41 -3.96 -8.06
CA SER A 376 -10.38 -2.69 -7.32
C SER A 376 -11.79 -2.11 -7.27
N ASP A 377 -12.06 -1.22 -6.33
CA ASP A 377 -13.41 -0.66 -6.12
C ASP A 377 -14.47 -1.76 -6.12
N ALA A 378 -14.23 -2.77 -5.27
CA ALA A 378 -14.95 -4.05 -5.32
C ALA A 378 -16.38 -3.96 -4.71
N ASP A 379 -16.91 -2.78 -4.42
CA ASP A 379 -18.25 -2.62 -3.84
C ASP A 379 -19.34 -3.26 -4.71
N ALA A 380 -19.25 -3.10 -6.03
CA ALA A 380 -20.19 -3.71 -6.97
C ALA A 380 -20.12 -5.25 -6.93
N LEU A 381 -18.93 -5.84 -6.82
CA LEU A 381 -18.75 -7.29 -6.68
C LEU A 381 -19.38 -7.80 -5.37
N LEU A 382 -19.25 -7.03 -4.28
CA LEU A 382 -19.75 -7.40 -2.96
C LEU A 382 -21.30 -7.38 -2.85
N GLN A 383 -22.00 -6.78 -3.81
CA GLN A 383 -23.46 -6.84 -3.92
C GLN A 383 -23.96 -8.14 -4.54
N TRP A 384 -23.07 -8.93 -5.13
CA TRP A 384 -23.41 -10.21 -5.73
C TRP A 384 -23.26 -11.36 -4.72
N GLU A 385 -24.04 -12.40 -4.93
CA GLU A 385 -23.80 -13.66 -4.23
C GLU A 385 -22.40 -14.17 -4.57
N ARG A 386 -21.66 -14.68 -3.57
CA ARG A 386 -20.23 -15.00 -3.68
C ARG A 386 -19.93 -15.97 -4.82
N ALA A 387 -20.74 -17.03 -4.98
CA ALA A 387 -20.54 -18.01 -6.04
C ALA A 387 -20.82 -17.42 -7.43
N ALA A 388 -21.84 -16.56 -7.55
CA ALA A 388 -22.16 -15.85 -8.78
C ALA A 388 -21.06 -14.87 -9.18
N ALA A 389 -20.48 -14.13 -8.24
CA ALA A 389 -19.36 -13.24 -8.47
C ALA A 389 -18.11 -13.99 -8.97
N ILE A 390 -17.77 -15.11 -8.35
CA ILE A 390 -16.66 -15.99 -8.78
C ILE A 390 -16.90 -16.55 -10.17
N ALA A 391 -18.12 -17.02 -10.45
CA ALA A 391 -18.50 -17.55 -11.76
C ALA A 391 -18.40 -16.48 -12.85
N GLY A 392 -18.89 -15.27 -12.59
CA GLY A 392 -18.84 -14.13 -13.51
C GLY A 392 -17.39 -13.74 -13.87
N VAL A 393 -16.53 -13.58 -12.86
CA VAL A 393 -15.09 -13.27 -13.09
C VAL A 393 -14.38 -14.42 -13.82
N THR A 394 -14.71 -15.67 -13.50
CA THR A 394 -14.15 -16.83 -14.20
C THR A 394 -14.60 -16.89 -15.66
N ALA A 395 -15.85 -16.55 -15.95
CA ALA A 395 -16.39 -16.46 -17.31
C ALA A 395 -15.69 -15.33 -18.09
N GLN A 396 -15.46 -14.18 -17.47
CA GLN A 396 -14.69 -13.07 -18.05
C GLN A 396 -13.30 -13.52 -18.52
N LEU A 397 -12.57 -14.28 -17.68
CA LEU A 397 -11.25 -14.81 -18.04
C LEU A 397 -11.32 -15.68 -19.29
N ARG A 398 -12.24 -16.67 -19.30
CA ARG A 398 -12.39 -17.60 -20.42
C ARG A 398 -12.74 -16.86 -21.71
N GLU A 399 -13.68 -15.93 -21.65
CA GLU A 399 -14.13 -15.18 -22.79
C GLU A 399 -13.00 -14.32 -23.37
N GLN A 400 -12.37 -13.49 -22.55
CA GLN A 400 -11.37 -12.54 -23.05
C GLN A 400 -10.08 -13.22 -23.50
N LEU A 401 -9.65 -14.28 -22.84
CA LEU A 401 -8.51 -15.07 -23.29
C LEU A 401 -8.81 -15.80 -24.61
N SER A 402 -10.07 -16.29 -24.78
CA SER A 402 -10.46 -16.98 -26.02
C SER A 402 -10.47 -16.06 -27.24
N VAL A 403 -10.83 -14.77 -27.07
CA VAL A 403 -10.74 -13.75 -28.14
C VAL A 403 -9.30 -13.61 -28.65
N ALA A 404 -8.31 -13.74 -27.77
CA ALA A 404 -6.90 -13.76 -28.14
C ALA A 404 -6.39 -15.13 -28.61
N GLY A 405 -7.28 -16.10 -28.89
CA GLY A 405 -6.93 -17.45 -29.34
C GLY A 405 -6.33 -18.33 -28.25
N ARG A 406 -6.60 -18.03 -26.96
CA ARG A 406 -6.05 -18.78 -25.81
C ARG A 406 -7.18 -19.52 -25.09
N THR A 407 -7.07 -20.84 -25.03
CA THR A 407 -8.03 -21.66 -24.28
C THR A 407 -7.54 -21.85 -22.86
N MET A 408 -8.21 -21.22 -21.89
CA MET A 408 -7.92 -21.38 -20.46
C MET A 408 -8.36 -22.78 -20.00
N PRO A 409 -7.49 -23.57 -19.34
CA PRO A 409 -7.87 -24.85 -18.73
C PRO A 409 -9.00 -24.72 -17.71
N ALA A 410 -9.61 -25.84 -17.34
CA ALA A 410 -10.62 -25.84 -16.30
C ALA A 410 -10.04 -25.38 -14.95
N VAL A 411 -10.89 -24.71 -14.16
CA VAL A 411 -10.54 -24.29 -12.80
C VAL A 411 -10.75 -25.45 -11.86
N ARG A 412 -9.69 -25.87 -11.20
CA ARG A 412 -9.69 -26.96 -10.22
C ARG A 412 -10.15 -26.48 -8.85
N ARG A 413 -9.62 -25.34 -8.41
CA ARG A 413 -9.89 -24.74 -7.10
C ARG A 413 -9.85 -23.21 -7.22
N HIS A 414 -10.42 -22.54 -6.24
CA HIS A 414 -10.36 -21.08 -6.17
C HIS A 414 -10.38 -20.57 -4.73
N ALA A 415 -9.91 -19.36 -4.53
CA ALA A 415 -10.06 -18.57 -3.31
C ALA A 415 -10.40 -17.13 -3.66
N LEU A 416 -11.37 -16.53 -2.98
CA LEU A 416 -11.68 -15.11 -3.09
C LEU A 416 -11.34 -14.46 -1.74
N ILE A 417 -10.37 -13.55 -1.73
CA ILE A 417 -10.02 -12.71 -0.58
C ILE A 417 -10.59 -11.32 -0.81
N VAL A 418 -11.16 -10.72 0.23
CA VAL A 418 -11.66 -9.35 0.19
C VAL A 418 -11.08 -8.57 1.35
N GLU A 419 -10.30 -7.54 1.03
CA GLU A 419 -9.89 -6.52 2.00
C GLU A 419 -10.88 -5.36 1.94
N LYS A 420 -11.76 -5.27 2.94
CA LYS A 420 -12.85 -4.28 2.95
C LYS A 420 -12.38 -2.84 3.09
N ARG A 421 -11.22 -2.62 3.69
CA ARG A 421 -10.62 -1.30 3.88
C ARG A 421 -9.23 -1.28 3.24
N ALA A 422 -9.17 -1.67 1.97
CA ALA A 422 -7.91 -1.81 1.26
C ALA A 422 -7.18 -0.47 1.13
N THR A 423 -7.92 0.57 0.75
CA THR A 423 -7.40 1.93 0.58
C THR A 423 -8.40 2.94 1.14
N PHE A 424 -7.95 4.14 1.45
CA PHE A 424 -8.88 5.26 1.56
C PHE A 424 -9.27 5.75 0.15
N LEU A 425 -10.46 6.35 0.02
CA LEU A 425 -10.87 7.02 -1.21
C LEU A 425 -10.12 8.34 -1.34
N ALA A 426 -9.29 8.44 -2.38
CA ALA A 426 -8.44 9.60 -2.63
C ALA A 426 -9.23 10.68 -3.40
N VAL A 427 -10.19 11.31 -2.73
CA VAL A 427 -11.09 12.33 -3.32
C VAL A 427 -10.49 13.74 -3.24
N PRO A 428 -10.93 14.68 -4.10
CA PRO A 428 -10.56 16.08 -3.99
C PRO A 428 -11.02 16.68 -2.66
N GLY A 429 -10.14 17.50 -2.04
CA GLY A 429 -10.47 18.19 -0.79
C GLY A 429 -10.38 17.34 0.46
N LEU A 430 -10.03 16.04 0.38
CA LEU A 430 -9.79 15.22 1.56
C LEU A 430 -8.61 15.80 2.34
N GLU A 431 -8.88 16.28 3.55
CA GLU A 431 -7.86 16.71 4.49
C GLU A 431 -7.13 15.49 5.04
N ARG A 432 -5.80 15.51 4.97
CA ARG A 432 -4.94 14.42 5.46
C ARG A 432 -3.97 14.99 6.50
N PRO A 433 -3.95 14.46 7.73
CA PRO A 433 -3.05 14.96 8.75
C PRO A 433 -1.61 14.57 8.44
N GLY A 434 -0.66 15.38 8.93
CA GLY A 434 0.74 14.98 9.04
C GLY A 434 0.96 13.93 10.13
N ASN A 435 2.22 13.67 10.47
CA ASN A 435 2.54 12.65 11.48
C ASN A 435 2.32 13.12 12.93
N ARG A 436 2.24 14.41 13.19
CA ARG A 436 2.00 14.94 14.54
C ARG A 436 0.53 14.92 14.89
N THR A 437 0.22 14.58 16.15
CA THR A 437 -1.12 14.70 16.70
C THR A 437 -1.20 15.85 17.70
N PRO A 438 -2.39 16.33 18.05
CA PRO A 438 -2.57 17.29 19.14
C PRO A 438 -2.12 16.77 20.51
N TRP A 439 -2.09 15.47 20.72
CA TRP A 439 -1.70 14.88 21.99
C TRP A 439 -0.17 14.79 22.15
N PRO A 440 0.40 15.39 23.21
CA PRO A 440 1.83 15.33 23.46
C PRO A 440 2.35 13.90 23.54
N GLY A 441 3.47 13.61 22.92
CA GLY A 441 4.09 12.29 22.93
C GLY A 441 3.36 11.22 22.11
N VAL A 442 2.35 11.60 21.31
CA VAL A 442 1.60 10.68 20.43
C VAL A 442 1.70 11.13 18.98
N TRP A 443 2.06 10.21 18.11
CA TRP A 443 2.20 10.43 16.67
C TRP A 443 1.41 9.38 15.90
N VAL A 444 1.22 9.65 14.61
CA VAL A 444 0.55 8.74 13.67
C VAL A 444 1.40 8.50 12.44
N ALA A 445 1.28 7.32 11.83
CA ALA A 445 1.84 7.03 10.52
C ALA A 445 0.95 6.05 9.75
N GLY A 446 0.99 6.14 8.43
CA GLY A 446 0.25 5.29 7.52
C GLY A 446 0.18 5.91 6.13
N ASP A 447 -0.28 5.13 5.17
CA ASP A 447 -0.54 5.59 3.80
C ASP A 447 -1.59 6.72 3.74
N TRP A 448 -2.40 6.86 4.78
CA TRP A 448 -3.45 7.86 4.90
C TRP A 448 -2.97 9.23 5.42
N THR A 449 -1.75 9.34 5.98
CA THR A 449 -1.17 10.64 6.34
C THR A 449 -0.79 11.44 5.08
N ASP A 450 -0.55 12.75 5.20
CA ASP A 450 -0.23 13.60 4.06
C ASP A 450 1.18 13.31 3.50
N THR A 451 1.26 12.25 2.72
CA THR A 451 2.48 11.79 2.04
C THR A 451 2.64 12.34 0.62
N GLY A 452 1.63 13.05 0.11
CA GLY A 452 1.54 13.44 -1.30
C GLY A 452 1.17 12.30 -2.25
N TYR A 453 1.00 11.06 -1.74
CA TYR A 453 0.61 9.87 -2.53
C TYR A 453 -0.82 9.41 -2.17
N PRO A 454 -1.50 8.70 -3.08
CA PRO A 454 -2.69 7.93 -2.72
C PRO A 454 -2.33 6.78 -1.76
N ALA A 455 -3.28 5.90 -1.46
CA ALA A 455 -3.06 4.76 -0.57
C ALA A 455 -2.15 3.69 -1.21
N VAL A 456 -0.84 3.91 -1.18
CA VAL A 456 0.18 3.02 -1.75
C VAL A 456 1.23 2.62 -0.72
N LEU A 457 1.93 1.49 -0.97
CA LEU A 457 2.96 0.96 -0.07
C LEU A 457 4.10 1.96 0.17
N GLU A 458 4.52 2.67 -0.85
CA GLU A 458 5.55 3.72 -0.77
C GLU A 458 5.14 4.83 0.20
N GLY A 459 3.87 5.28 0.15
CA GLY A 459 3.33 6.26 1.09
C GLY A 459 3.40 5.76 2.54
N ALA A 460 3.08 4.49 2.76
CA ALA A 460 3.17 3.89 4.09
C ALA A 460 4.61 3.86 4.63
N VAL A 461 5.57 3.42 3.81
CA VAL A 461 6.99 3.38 4.18
C VAL A 461 7.54 4.77 4.48
N ARG A 462 7.25 5.75 3.62
CA ARG A 462 7.66 7.15 3.82
C ARG A 462 7.08 7.72 5.12
N SER A 463 5.77 7.57 5.31
CA SER A 463 5.10 8.06 6.51
C SER A 463 5.71 7.47 7.79
N GLY A 464 6.02 6.17 7.82
CA GLY A 464 6.65 5.53 8.96
C GLY A 464 8.05 6.07 9.25
N ARG A 465 8.88 6.20 8.21
CA ARG A 465 10.22 6.78 8.30
C ARG A 465 10.18 8.23 8.82
N ASP A 466 9.35 9.06 8.20
CA ASP A 466 9.27 10.48 8.51
C ASP A 466 8.71 10.71 9.93
N ALA A 467 7.75 9.88 10.40
CA ALA A 467 7.28 9.91 11.77
C ALA A 467 8.41 9.59 12.77
N ALA A 468 9.19 8.55 12.53
CA ALA A 468 10.30 8.19 13.42
C ALA A 468 11.37 9.28 13.48
N LEU A 469 11.69 9.92 12.36
CA LEU A 469 12.60 11.07 12.29
C LEU A 469 12.04 12.29 13.05
N ALA A 470 10.75 12.59 12.89
CA ALA A 470 10.09 13.69 13.60
C ALA A 470 10.05 13.47 15.11
N ILE A 471 9.81 12.23 15.55
CA ILE A 471 9.87 11.85 16.95
C ILE A 471 11.30 12.05 17.49
N HIS A 472 12.32 11.52 16.82
CA HIS A 472 13.71 11.68 17.22
C HIS A 472 14.10 13.16 17.36
N ALA A 473 13.75 13.98 16.39
CA ALA A 473 14.04 15.42 16.41
C ALA A 473 13.38 16.14 17.58
N SER A 474 12.15 15.75 17.96
CA SER A 474 11.42 16.39 19.07
C SER A 474 12.08 16.17 20.44
N PHE A 475 12.80 15.06 20.60
CA PHE A 475 13.53 14.77 21.84
C PHE A 475 14.97 15.26 21.82
N SER A 476 15.62 15.28 20.66
CA SER A 476 17.00 15.80 20.53
C SER A 476 17.06 17.32 20.70
N GLY A 477 16.03 18.05 20.26
CA GLY A 477 15.93 19.50 20.44
C GLY A 477 15.67 19.93 21.90
N ALA A 478 15.01 19.09 22.70
CA ALA A 478 14.78 19.37 24.12
C ALA A 478 16.06 19.22 24.99
N SER A 479 17.03 18.41 24.55
CA SER A 479 18.31 18.19 25.25
C SER A 479 19.32 19.33 25.08
N SER A 480 19.11 20.23 24.10
CA SER A 480 20.01 21.39 23.86
C SER A 480 19.53 22.68 24.52
N ALA A 481 18.38 22.66 25.21
CA ALA A 481 17.77 23.82 25.87
C ALA A 481 17.74 23.72 27.42
N SER A 482 18.43 22.73 28.00
CA SER A 482 18.54 22.52 29.46
C SER A 482 19.94 22.84 30.00
#